data_f27a3f4b4d10e8e21305ef410cd4ba97
#
_entry.id   f27a3f4b4d10e8e21305ef410cd4ba97
#
_cell.length_a   1.000
_cell.length_b   1.000
_cell.length_c   1.000
_cell.angle_alpha   90.00
_cell.angle_beta   90.00
_cell.angle_gamma   90.00
#
_symmetry.space_group_name_H-M   'P 1'
#
loop_
_entity.id
_entity.type
_entity.pdbx_description
1 polymer ?
#
loop_
_entity_poly.entity_id
_entity_poly.type
_entity_poly.pdbx_seq_one_letter_code
_entity_poly.pdbx_strand_id
1 'polypeptide(L)'
;MGQLNWKYKEQEFTEEMIGDNYGFVYLITNTVNGRKYIGKKFFYSSKTKQVKGKKKRYKVFSDWQTYYGSSEELKKDVILHTKGNFTREIIHLCKSKGECGYLEAKEQFVQGALESDDYYNTWIMVRVRKSHIKEYNAGLSKIS
;
A
#
# COMPACT_ATOMS: atom_id res chain seq x y z
N MET A 1 12.18 -4.95 -22.24
CA MET A 1 11.52 -5.56 -21.10
C MET A 1 11.01 -4.52 -20.15
N GLY A 2 9.72 -4.48 -19.96
CA GLY A 2 9.11 -3.57 -19.01
C GLY A 2 9.53 -3.92 -17.59
N GLN A 3 10.01 -2.95 -16.87
CA GLN A 3 10.23 -3.13 -15.44
C GLN A 3 8.88 -3.18 -14.75
N LEU A 4 8.71 -4.17 -13.84
CA LEU A 4 7.46 -4.37 -13.13
C LEU A 4 7.49 -3.54 -11.85
N ASN A 5 7.65 -2.22 -12.01
CA ASN A 5 7.75 -1.30 -10.90
C ASN A 5 6.39 -0.70 -10.56
N TRP A 6 6.30 -0.16 -9.35
CA TRP A 6 5.15 0.60 -8.93
C TRP A 6 5.03 1.88 -9.77
N LYS A 7 3.80 2.26 -10.07
CA LYS A 7 3.50 3.55 -10.72
C LYS A 7 2.89 4.49 -9.70
N TYR A 8 3.18 5.77 -9.84
CA TYR A 8 2.57 6.81 -9.05
C TYR A 8 2.30 8.00 -9.97
N LYS A 9 1.03 8.40 -10.09
CA LYS A 9 0.61 9.48 -11.00
C LYS A 9 1.15 9.26 -12.41
N GLU A 10 1.01 8.03 -12.89
CA GLU A 10 1.39 7.59 -14.25
C GLU A 10 2.90 7.57 -14.49
N GLN A 11 3.71 7.78 -13.45
CA GLN A 11 5.16 7.71 -13.54
C GLN A 11 5.68 6.53 -12.75
N GLU A 12 6.84 6.02 -13.15
CA GLU A 12 7.53 5.01 -12.38
C GLU A 12 7.92 5.57 -11.02
N PHE A 13 7.57 4.85 -9.95
CA PHE A 13 7.90 5.26 -8.60
C PHE A 13 9.29 4.76 -8.22
N THR A 14 10.17 5.68 -7.86
CA THR A 14 11.55 5.35 -7.49
C THR A 14 11.75 5.52 -5.99
N GLU A 15 12.83 4.92 -5.49
CA GLU A 15 13.18 5.00 -4.07
C GLU A 15 13.36 6.44 -3.59
N GLU A 16 13.89 7.31 -4.44
CA GLU A 16 14.08 8.72 -4.11
C GLU A 16 12.76 9.44 -3.86
N MET A 17 11.68 8.96 -4.46
CA MET A 17 10.36 9.57 -4.32
C MET A 17 9.70 9.25 -2.98
N ILE A 18 10.26 8.33 -2.20
CA ILE A 18 9.74 8.01 -0.86
C ILE A 18 9.74 9.24 0.03
N GLY A 19 10.83 10.01 0.03
CA GLY A 19 10.95 11.19 0.88
C GLY A 19 10.70 10.84 2.34
N ASP A 20 9.84 11.61 3.00
CA ASP A 20 9.46 11.39 4.38
C ASP A 20 8.19 10.56 4.54
N ASN A 21 7.72 9.92 3.48
CA ASN A 21 6.55 9.05 3.56
C ASN A 21 6.91 7.74 4.25
N TYR A 22 5.95 7.21 5.01
CA TYR A 22 6.11 5.98 5.75
C TYR A 22 5.61 4.77 4.97
N GLY A 23 4.60 4.96 4.16
CA GLY A 23 3.97 3.88 3.40
C GLY A 23 3.06 4.42 2.31
N PHE A 24 2.29 3.52 1.74
CA PHE A 24 1.40 3.87 0.63
C PHE A 24 0.18 2.97 0.59
N VAL A 25 -0.87 3.49 0.00
CA VAL A 25 -2.08 2.74 -0.36
C VAL A 25 -1.99 2.47 -1.86
N TYR A 26 -2.33 1.27 -2.27
CA TYR A 26 -2.11 0.84 -3.64
C TYR A 26 -3.34 0.16 -4.25
N LEU A 27 -3.33 0.13 -5.57
CA LEU A 27 -4.26 -0.64 -6.38
C LEU A 27 -3.46 -1.58 -7.27
N ILE A 28 -3.74 -2.87 -7.16
CA ILE A 28 -3.16 -3.87 -8.06
C ILE A 28 -4.29 -4.36 -8.96
N THR A 29 -4.04 -4.39 -10.26
CA THR A 29 -5.03 -4.83 -11.25
C THR A 29 -4.48 -6.00 -12.04
N ASN A 30 -5.28 -7.08 -12.10
CA ASN A 30 -5.01 -8.21 -12.98
C ASN A 30 -5.60 -7.85 -14.35
N THR A 31 -4.74 -7.61 -15.34
CA THR A 31 -5.21 -7.18 -16.67
C THR A 31 -5.83 -8.32 -17.47
N VAL A 32 -5.67 -9.57 -17.05
CA VAL A 32 -6.28 -10.72 -17.73
C VAL A 32 -7.80 -10.75 -17.49
N ASN A 33 -8.23 -10.48 -16.24
CA ASN A 33 -9.65 -10.58 -15.88
C ASN A 33 -10.24 -9.28 -15.32
N GLY A 34 -9.43 -8.23 -15.17
CA GLY A 34 -9.89 -6.95 -14.63
C GLY A 34 -10.05 -6.89 -13.11
N ARG A 35 -9.75 -7.97 -12.40
CA ARG A 35 -9.91 -8.00 -10.94
C ARG A 35 -8.84 -7.13 -10.26
N LYS A 36 -9.22 -6.53 -9.15
CA LYS A 36 -8.41 -5.53 -8.45
C LYS A 36 -8.26 -5.86 -6.98
N TYR A 37 -7.21 -5.30 -6.39
CA TYR A 37 -6.98 -5.40 -4.95
C TYR A 37 -6.48 -4.05 -4.42
N ILE A 38 -7.12 -3.55 -3.38
CA ILE A 38 -6.72 -2.33 -2.69
C ILE A 38 -6.11 -2.72 -1.35
N GLY A 39 -4.88 -2.27 -1.10
CA GLY A 39 -4.19 -2.57 0.13
C GLY A 39 -3.25 -1.45 0.54
N LYS A 40 -2.49 -1.70 1.59
CA LYS A 40 -1.44 -0.77 2.02
C LYS A 40 -0.14 -1.53 2.22
N LYS A 41 0.96 -0.81 2.12
CA LYS A 41 2.29 -1.35 2.38
C LYS A 41 3.15 -0.25 2.98
N PHE A 42 3.96 -0.62 3.97
CA PHE A 42 4.91 0.30 4.55
C PHE A 42 6.26 0.14 3.85
N PHE A 43 6.96 1.25 3.66
CA PHE A 43 8.30 1.22 3.09
C PHE A 43 9.31 0.60 4.05
N TYR A 44 9.02 0.68 5.34
CA TYR A 44 9.95 0.25 6.39
C TYR A 44 9.31 -0.78 7.28
N SER A 45 10.15 -1.65 7.83
CA SER A 45 9.76 -2.52 8.92
C SER A 45 10.72 -2.30 10.09
N SER A 46 10.25 -2.61 11.31
CA SER A 46 11.06 -2.50 12.50
C SER A 46 11.69 -3.85 12.81
N LYS A 47 12.98 -3.82 13.12
CA LYS A 47 13.69 -4.98 13.66
C LYS A 47 14.31 -4.61 14.99
N THR A 48 14.60 -5.60 15.80
CA THR A 48 15.27 -5.41 17.08
C THR A 48 16.62 -6.11 17.05
N LYS A 49 17.58 -5.51 17.73
CA LYS A 49 18.89 -6.14 17.95
C LYS A 49 19.32 -5.87 19.38
N GLN A 50 20.16 -6.74 19.92
CA GLN A 50 20.73 -6.53 21.24
C GLN A 50 22.02 -5.72 21.11
N VAL A 51 22.08 -4.61 21.86
CA VAL A 51 23.25 -3.76 21.94
C VAL A 51 23.53 -3.54 23.43
N LYS A 52 24.67 -4.04 23.91
CA LYS A 52 25.08 -3.93 25.30
C LYS A 52 23.99 -4.41 26.28
N GLY A 53 23.39 -5.56 25.99
CA GLY A 53 22.36 -6.15 26.83
C GLY A 53 20.97 -5.50 26.74
N LYS A 54 20.80 -4.49 25.90
CA LYS A 54 19.50 -3.82 25.71
C LYS A 54 18.98 -4.08 24.30
N LYS A 55 17.66 -4.24 24.18
CA LYS A 55 17.01 -4.36 22.89
C LYS A 55 16.82 -2.98 22.30
N LYS A 56 17.31 -2.77 21.08
CA LYS A 56 17.09 -1.54 20.32
C LYS A 56 16.31 -1.84 19.06
N ARG A 57 15.33 -1.00 18.76
CA ARG A 57 14.57 -1.05 17.51
C ARG A 57 15.29 -0.22 16.46
N TYR A 58 15.27 -0.72 15.23
CA TYR A 58 15.81 0.02 14.10
C TYR A 58 14.96 -0.26 12.87
N LYS A 59 14.97 0.69 11.93
CA LYS A 59 14.21 0.58 10.66
C LYS A 59 15.05 -0.09 9.60
N VAL A 60 14.41 -0.96 8.83
CA VAL A 60 14.97 -1.50 7.59
C VAL A 60 13.92 -1.36 6.50
N PHE A 61 14.36 -1.34 5.25
CA PHE A 61 13.42 -1.38 4.14
C PHE A 61 12.64 -2.69 4.17
N SER A 62 11.34 -2.58 3.89
CA SER A 62 10.50 -3.75 3.67
C SER A 62 10.72 -4.29 2.26
N ASP A 63 9.98 -5.33 1.89
CA ASP A 63 10.00 -5.88 0.54
C ASP A 63 9.04 -5.15 -0.41
N TRP A 64 8.81 -3.87 -0.20
CA TRP A 64 7.79 -3.10 -0.93
C TRP A 64 8.00 -3.13 -2.45
N GLN A 65 9.27 -3.18 -2.91
CA GLN A 65 9.57 -3.12 -4.34
C GLN A 65 9.03 -4.35 -5.09
N THR A 66 9.02 -5.51 -4.44
CA THR A 66 8.61 -6.77 -5.04
C THR A 66 7.24 -7.26 -4.58
N TYR A 67 6.55 -6.46 -3.79
CA TYR A 67 5.32 -6.83 -3.12
C TYR A 67 4.11 -6.82 -4.07
N TYR A 68 3.32 -7.87 -4.05
CA TYR A 68 2.10 -8.01 -4.87
C TYR A 68 0.85 -8.25 -4.02
N GLY A 69 0.78 -7.66 -2.83
CA GLY A 69 -0.40 -7.74 -1.98
C GLY A 69 -0.38 -8.91 -1.01
N SER A 70 -1.36 -8.93 -0.11
CA SER A 70 -1.46 -9.93 0.95
C SER A 70 -2.56 -10.97 0.72
N SER A 71 -3.39 -10.80 -0.32
CA SER A 71 -4.45 -11.75 -0.63
C SER A 71 -3.87 -13.03 -1.20
N GLU A 72 -4.27 -14.17 -0.63
CA GLU A 72 -3.81 -15.48 -1.12
C GLU A 72 -4.31 -15.75 -2.54
N GLU A 73 -5.55 -15.36 -2.83
CA GLU A 73 -6.11 -15.52 -4.18
C GLU A 73 -5.36 -14.68 -5.19
N LEU A 74 -5.04 -13.42 -4.83
CA LEU A 74 -4.24 -12.56 -5.68
C LEU A 74 -2.85 -13.15 -5.93
N LYS A 75 -2.20 -13.64 -4.89
CA LYS A 75 -0.86 -14.27 -5.01
C LYS A 75 -0.88 -15.47 -5.96
N LYS A 76 -1.92 -16.29 -5.88
CA LYS A 76 -2.09 -17.42 -6.80
C LYS A 76 -2.23 -16.95 -8.23
N ASP A 77 -3.02 -15.91 -8.47
CA ASP A 77 -3.22 -15.37 -9.81
C ASP A 77 -1.95 -14.72 -10.36
N VAL A 78 -1.14 -14.09 -9.50
CA VAL A 78 0.15 -13.52 -9.93
C VAL A 78 1.07 -14.63 -10.46
N ILE A 79 1.07 -15.79 -9.82
CA ILE A 79 1.84 -16.94 -10.28
C ILE A 79 1.24 -17.50 -11.57
N LEU A 80 -0.07 -17.69 -11.60
CA LEU A 80 -0.77 -18.31 -12.73
C LEU A 80 -0.72 -17.46 -14.00
N HIS A 81 -0.95 -16.15 -13.87
CA HIS A 81 -1.03 -15.24 -15.01
C HIS A 81 0.26 -14.48 -15.30
N THR A 82 1.26 -14.65 -14.47
CA THR A 82 2.57 -13.98 -14.48
C THR A 82 2.50 -12.50 -14.13
N LYS A 83 3.58 -12.00 -13.55
CA LYS A 83 3.68 -10.62 -13.06
C LYS A 83 3.45 -9.57 -14.16
N GLY A 84 3.83 -9.88 -15.40
CA GLY A 84 3.68 -8.95 -16.51
C GLY A 84 2.23 -8.60 -16.84
N ASN A 85 1.27 -9.39 -16.35
CA ASN A 85 -0.15 -9.15 -16.55
C ASN A 85 -0.81 -8.40 -15.40
N PHE A 86 0.00 -7.84 -14.49
CA PHE A 86 -0.50 -7.08 -13.35
C PHE A 86 0.08 -5.67 -13.37
N THR A 87 -0.76 -4.69 -13.06
CA THR A 87 -0.30 -3.32 -12.84
C THR A 87 -0.35 -3.03 -11.35
N ARG A 88 0.63 -2.30 -10.86
CA ARG A 88 0.71 -1.89 -9.46
C ARG A 88 0.81 -0.37 -9.40
N GLU A 89 -0.19 0.23 -8.80
CA GLU A 89 -0.32 1.67 -8.77
C GLU A 89 -0.43 2.16 -7.34
N ILE A 90 0.38 3.17 -6.99
CA ILE A 90 0.29 3.84 -5.70
C ILE A 90 -0.77 4.93 -5.85
N ILE A 91 -1.81 4.86 -5.00
CA ILE A 91 -2.89 5.84 -5.05
C ILE A 91 -2.78 6.90 -3.94
N HIS A 92 -2.09 6.58 -2.85
CA HIS A 92 -1.80 7.55 -1.78
C HIS A 92 -0.43 7.26 -1.19
N LEU A 93 0.38 8.31 -1.01
CA LEU A 93 1.56 8.25 -0.16
C LEU A 93 1.18 8.73 1.23
N CYS A 94 1.63 8.04 2.26
CA CYS A 94 1.18 8.24 3.63
C CYS A 94 2.35 8.52 4.56
N LYS A 95 2.15 9.47 5.48
CA LYS A 95 3.20 9.90 6.42
C LYS A 95 3.30 8.99 7.66
N SER A 96 2.24 8.25 7.97
CA SER A 96 2.17 7.43 9.17
C SER A 96 1.35 6.17 8.93
N LYS A 97 1.49 5.21 9.85
CA LYS A 97 0.70 3.97 9.82
C LYS A 97 -0.79 4.26 9.91
N GLY A 98 -1.17 5.17 10.79
CA GLY A 98 -2.58 5.52 10.97
C GLY A 98 -3.18 6.16 9.74
N GLU A 99 -2.44 7.05 9.09
CA GLU A 99 -2.88 7.68 7.84
C GLU A 99 -3.05 6.62 6.73
N CYS A 100 -2.08 5.69 6.61
CA CYS A 100 -2.20 4.59 5.65
C CYS A 100 -3.44 3.75 5.90
N GLY A 101 -3.69 3.38 7.15
CA GLY A 101 -4.86 2.58 7.50
C GLY A 101 -6.16 3.27 7.16
N TYR A 102 -6.24 4.57 7.45
CA TYR A 102 -7.42 5.37 7.16
C TYR A 102 -7.68 5.45 5.66
N LEU A 103 -6.65 5.81 4.88
CA LEU A 103 -6.79 5.98 3.44
C LEU A 103 -7.05 4.65 2.72
N GLU A 104 -6.45 3.56 3.19
CA GLU A 104 -6.74 2.24 2.66
C GLU A 104 -8.22 1.90 2.83
N ALA A 105 -8.74 2.02 4.04
CA ALA A 105 -10.15 1.71 4.32
C ALA A 105 -11.08 2.64 3.54
N LYS A 106 -10.74 3.93 3.48
CA LYS A 106 -11.53 4.89 2.73
C LYS A 106 -11.65 4.49 1.25
N GLU A 107 -10.54 4.15 0.61
CA GLU A 107 -10.56 3.71 -0.77
C GLU A 107 -11.36 2.43 -0.95
N GLN A 108 -11.21 1.46 -0.04
CA GLN A 108 -11.94 0.21 -0.10
C GLN A 108 -13.45 0.44 0.00
N PHE A 109 -13.89 1.34 0.86
CA PHE A 109 -15.31 1.69 0.97
C PHE A 109 -15.81 2.48 -0.23
N VAL A 110 -15.06 3.50 -0.65
CA VAL A 110 -15.47 4.35 -1.76
C VAL A 110 -15.59 3.57 -3.05
N GLN A 111 -14.68 2.64 -3.30
CA GLN A 111 -14.69 1.82 -4.51
C GLN A 111 -15.56 0.59 -4.40
N GLY A 112 -16.17 0.34 -3.25
CA GLY A 112 -17.05 -0.81 -3.05
C GLY A 112 -16.34 -2.15 -3.16
N ALA A 113 -15.13 -2.25 -2.62
CA ALA A 113 -14.28 -3.43 -2.79
C ALA A 113 -14.91 -4.72 -2.26
N LEU A 114 -15.76 -4.64 -1.22
CA LEU A 114 -16.43 -5.80 -0.67
C LEU A 114 -17.80 -6.07 -1.31
N GLU A 115 -18.26 -5.16 -2.17
CA GLU A 115 -19.57 -5.25 -2.79
C GLU A 115 -19.50 -5.78 -4.22
N SER A 116 -18.32 -6.12 -4.70
CA SER A 116 -18.11 -6.52 -6.09
C SER A 116 -17.16 -7.72 -6.16
N ASP A 117 -17.48 -8.66 -7.02
CA ASP A 117 -16.61 -9.79 -7.32
C ASP A 117 -15.39 -9.37 -8.16
N ASP A 118 -15.35 -8.13 -8.63
CA ASP A 118 -14.22 -7.60 -9.37
C ASP A 118 -13.02 -7.27 -8.49
N TYR A 119 -13.14 -7.45 -7.17
CA TYR A 119 -12.06 -7.21 -6.23
C TYR A 119 -11.66 -8.48 -5.50
N TYR A 120 -10.37 -8.64 -5.28
CA TYR A 120 -9.84 -9.72 -4.44
C TYR A 120 -10.07 -9.48 -2.95
N ASN A 121 -10.41 -8.25 -2.56
CA ASN A 121 -10.62 -7.89 -1.17
C ASN A 121 -11.77 -8.69 -0.55
N THR A 122 -11.55 -9.24 0.65
CA THR A 122 -12.55 -10.05 1.34
C THR A 122 -12.96 -9.47 2.70
N TRP A 123 -12.24 -8.48 3.20
CA TRP A 123 -12.54 -7.85 4.48
C TRP A 123 -11.88 -6.49 4.56
N ILE A 124 -12.45 -5.63 5.41
CA ILE A 124 -11.88 -4.31 5.71
C ILE A 124 -11.77 -4.22 7.22
N MET A 125 -10.57 -3.89 7.70
CA MET A 125 -10.35 -3.64 9.10
C MET A 125 -9.56 -2.35 9.24
N VAL A 126 -10.09 -1.41 10.05
CA VAL A 126 -9.40 -0.17 10.32
C VAL A 126 -9.67 0.25 11.75
N ARG A 127 -8.64 0.72 12.40
CA ARG A 127 -8.74 1.35 13.70
C ARG A 127 -7.86 2.59 13.65
N VAL A 128 -8.49 3.77 13.61
CA VAL A 128 -7.78 5.02 13.42
C VAL A 128 -8.42 6.09 14.28
N ARG A 129 -7.60 7.01 14.80
CA ARG A 129 -8.05 8.17 15.56
C ARG A 129 -7.86 9.42 14.71
N LYS A 130 -8.63 10.45 15.02
CA LYS A 130 -8.52 11.75 14.33
C LYS A 130 -7.09 12.26 14.32
N SER A 131 -6.35 12.07 15.41
CA SER A 131 -4.95 12.49 15.51
C SER A 131 -4.02 11.80 14.51
N HIS A 132 -4.37 10.57 14.08
CA HIS A 132 -3.55 9.82 13.14
C HIS A 132 -3.57 10.40 11.73
N ILE A 133 -4.61 11.19 11.41
CA ILE A 133 -4.78 11.79 10.08
C ILE A 133 -4.67 13.32 10.12
N LYS A 134 -3.96 13.82 11.10
CA LYS A 134 -3.81 15.26 11.34
C LYS A 134 -3.23 15.99 10.14
N GLU A 135 -2.18 15.45 9.55
CA GLU A 135 -1.55 16.08 8.38
C GLU A 135 -2.44 16.01 7.15
N TYR A 136 -3.15 14.90 6.98
CA TYR A 136 -4.12 14.75 5.89
C TYR A 136 -5.23 15.78 6.01
N ASN A 137 -5.77 15.96 7.24
CA ASN A 137 -6.82 16.96 7.49
C ASN A 137 -6.31 18.38 7.24
N ALA A 138 -5.07 18.66 7.61
CA ALA A 138 -4.46 19.98 7.33
C ALA A 138 -4.37 20.22 5.82
N GLY A 139 -4.04 19.20 5.05
CA GLY A 139 -4.02 19.28 3.59
C GLY A 139 -5.38 19.58 2.99
N LEU A 140 -6.43 18.95 3.51
CA LEU A 140 -7.81 19.21 3.07
C LEU A 140 -8.21 20.66 3.32
N SER A 141 -7.85 21.19 4.48
CA SER A 141 -8.17 22.58 4.83
C SER A 141 -7.53 23.59 3.88
N LYS A 142 -6.37 23.27 3.31
CA LYS A 142 -5.69 24.14 2.36
C LYS A 142 -6.32 24.13 0.97
N ILE A 143 -7.09 23.09 0.67
CA ILE A 143 -7.72 22.92 -0.65
C ILE A 143 -9.07 23.65 -0.71
N SER A 144 -9.74 23.76 0.43
CA SER A 144 -11.07 24.36 0.50
C SER A 144 -11.05 25.88 0.47
#